data_5db187e394f3329a407b006d3fa6df98
#
_entry.id   5db187e394f3329a407b006d3fa6df98
#
_cell.length_a   1.000
_cell.length_b   1.000
_cell.length_c   1.000
_cell.angle_alpha   90.00
_cell.angle_beta   90.00
_cell.angle_gamma   90.00
#
_symmetry.space_group_name_H-M   'P 1'
#
loop_
_entity.id
_entity.type
_entity.pdbx_description
1 polymer ?
#
loop_
_entity_poly.entity_id
_entity_poly.type
_entity_poly.pdbx_seq_one_letter_code
_entity_poly.pdbx_strand_id
1 'polypeptide(L)'
;MPQKLQIEEMNRLDVAAFKAAEKLPLIVVLDNVRSVHNVGSIFRTADAFRLAGVWLCGITATPPSVDIHKTALGAEESVDWRYFSTTSEAVAALKAEGYVVASVEQCHRSTLLTDFELDSAQRYALVMGHEVHGVAQDVVDASDLVIEIPQMGTKHSMNVSVAAGVVMWEFVRQWRALGL
;
A
#
# COMPACT_ATOMS: atom_id res chain seq x y z
N MET A 1 29.79 -13.29 -15.02
CA MET A 1 28.51 -13.90 -14.63
C MET A 1 27.96 -13.09 -13.46
N PRO A 2 26.63 -12.87 -13.36
CA PRO A 2 26.03 -12.19 -12.21
C PRO A 2 26.31 -12.92 -10.89
N GLN A 3 26.76 -12.20 -9.86
CA GLN A 3 26.95 -12.74 -8.51
C GLN A 3 25.87 -12.18 -7.58
N LYS A 4 25.42 -12.99 -6.60
CA LYS A 4 24.47 -12.55 -5.57
C LYS A 4 25.21 -11.59 -4.61
N LEU A 5 24.54 -10.49 -4.28
CA LEU A 5 25.03 -9.58 -3.25
C LEU A 5 24.96 -10.26 -1.87
N GLN A 6 25.94 -10.02 -1.04
CA GLN A 6 25.89 -10.35 0.39
C GLN A 6 25.02 -9.29 1.10
N ILE A 7 24.54 -9.61 2.30
CA ILE A 7 23.63 -8.73 3.06
C ILE A 7 24.31 -7.37 3.33
N GLU A 8 25.59 -7.39 3.67
CA GLU A 8 26.42 -6.22 3.97
C GLU A 8 26.58 -5.28 2.76
N GLU A 9 26.59 -5.83 1.56
CA GLU A 9 26.71 -5.07 0.31
C GLU A 9 25.43 -4.34 -0.08
N MET A 10 24.28 -4.73 0.50
CA MET A 10 22.98 -4.13 0.20
C MET A 10 22.82 -2.73 0.79
N ASN A 11 23.64 -2.33 1.77
CA ASN A 11 23.61 -1.01 2.43
C ASN A 11 22.20 -0.61 2.90
N ARG A 12 21.48 -1.54 3.56
CA ARG A 12 20.12 -1.28 4.06
C ARG A 12 20.15 -0.31 5.24
N LEU A 13 19.19 0.60 5.27
CA LEU A 13 19.01 1.52 6.38
C LEU A 13 18.61 0.76 7.65
N ASP A 14 19.10 1.18 8.80
CA ASP A 14 18.51 0.81 10.08
C ASP A 14 17.18 1.56 10.30
N VAL A 15 16.44 1.20 11.36
CA VAL A 15 15.12 1.78 11.65
C VAL A 15 15.20 3.29 11.87
N ALA A 16 16.22 3.80 12.55
CA ALA A 16 16.37 5.23 12.82
C ALA A 16 16.68 6.02 11.53
N ALA A 17 17.60 5.51 10.71
CA ALA A 17 17.92 6.09 9.42
C ALA A 17 16.73 6.02 8.45
N PHE A 18 15.97 4.90 8.46
CA PHE A 18 14.75 4.78 7.67
C PHE A 18 13.73 5.85 8.08
N LYS A 19 13.50 6.04 9.39
CA LYS A 19 12.54 7.06 9.89
C LYS A 19 12.95 8.48 9.52
N ALA A 20 14.24 8.77 9.52
CA ALA A 20 14.77 10.08 9.15
C ALA A 20 14.82 10.33 7.62
N ALA A 21 14.83 9.26 6.82
CA ALA A 21 14.92 9.38 5.37
C ALA A 21 13.63 9.95 4.76
N GLU A 22 13.76 10.65 3.64
CA GLU A 22 12.65 11.07 2.82
C GLU A 22 11.84 9.86 2.33
N LYS A 23 10.51 9.95 2.35
CA LYS A 23 9.58 8.90 1.96
C LYS A 23 8.97 9.19 0.60
N LEU A 24 8.72 8.15 -0.17
CA LEU A 24 7.79 8.29 -1.30
C LEU A 24 6.40 8.67 -0.77
N PRO A 25 5.73 9.66 -1.38
CA PRO A 25 4.48 10.21 -0.87
C PRO A 25 3.27 9.30 -1.17
N LEU A 26 3.37 8.03 -0.76
CA LEU A 26 2.37 6.99 -0.92
C LEU A 26 2.01 6.39 0.43
N ILE A 27 0.72 6.36 0.74
CA ILE A 27 0.13 5.64 1.87
C ILE A 27 -0.66 4.45 1.36
N VAL A 28 -0.57 3.31 2.04
CA VAL A 28 -1.44 2.16 1.78
C VAL A 28 -2.47 2.05 2.90
N VAL A 29 -3.74 2.07 2.55
CA VAL A 29 -4.88 1.96 3.47
C VAL A 29 -5.44 0.55 3.39
N LEU A 30 -5.60 -0.12 4.51
CA LEU A 30 -6.12 -1.48 4.59
C LEU A 30 -7.56 -1.45 5.10
N ASP A 31 -8.52 -1.59 4.18
CA ASP A 31 -9.96 -1.58 4.45
C ASP A 31 -10.42 -2.96 4.94
N ASN A 32 -10.47 -3.13 6.25
CA ASN A 32 -10.94 -4.38 6.87
C ASN A 32 -10.17 -5.64 6.42
N VAL A 33 -8.87 -5.55 6.18
CA VAL A 33 -8.03 -6.70 5.81
C VAL A 33 -7.92 -7.66 6.98
N ARG A 34 -8.41 -8.91 6.80
CA ARG A 34 -8.52 -9.92 7.86
C ARG A 34 -7.21 -10.62 8.20
N SER A 35 -6.45 -10.95 7.16
CA SER A 35 -5.26 -11.78 7.32
C SER A 35 -4.09 -10.97 7.86
N VAL A 36 -3.69 -11.27 9.09
CA VAL A 36 -2.49 -10.67 9.70
C VAL A 36 -1.22 -10.91 8.89
N HIS A 37 -1.15 -12.02 8.14
CA HIS A 37 -0.03 -12.31 7.26
C HIS A 37 -0.01 -11.38 6.04
N ASN A 38 -1.20 -11.02 5.49
CA ASN A 38 -1.28 -10.02 4.43
C ASN A 38 -0.87 -8.64 4.95
N VAL A 39 -1.31 -8.27 6.15
CA VAL A 39 -0.91 -7.01 6.81
C VAL A 39 0.60 -6.92 6.92
N GLY A 40 1.26 -7.95 7.50
CA GLY A 40 2.71 -7.96 7.63
C GLY A 40 3.45 -7.95 6.29
N SER A 41 2.95 -8.67 5.28
CA SER A 41 3.52 -8.65 3.93
C SER A 41 3.44 -7.27 3.28
N ILE A 42 2.36 -6.51 3.52
CA ILE A 42 2.19 -5.15 3.03
C ILE A 42 3.15 -4.20 3.75
N PHE A 43 3.32 -4.31 5.07
CA PHE A 43 4.34 -3.55 5.80
C PHE A 43 5.74 -3.77 5.22
N ARG A 44 6.11 -5.04 4.96
CA ARG A 44 7.40 -5.38 4.39
C ARG A 44 7.61 -4.81 2.98
N THR A 45 6.57 -4.76 2.18
CA THR A 45 6.63 -4.15 0.83
C THR A 45 6.70 -2.63 0.92
N ALA A 46 5.95 -2.02 1.85
CA ALA A 46 5.99 -0.58 2.12
C ALA A 46 7.38 -0.13 2.61
N ASP A 47 8.03 -0.92 3.48
CA ASP A 47 9.42 -0.71 3.90
C ASP A 47 10.38 -0.78 2.70
N ALA A 48 10.28 -1.84 1.89
CA ALA A 48 11.16 -2.05 0.74
C ALA A 48 11.13 -0.89 -0.26
N PHE A 49 9.99 -0.20 -0.36
CA PHE A 49 9.80 0.95 -1.24
C PHE A 49 9.89 2.30 -0.51
N ARG A 50 10.14 2.29 0.79
CA ARG A 50 10.25 3.49 1.62
C ARG A 50 9.03 4.41 1.49
N LEU A 51 7.83 3.83 1.64
CA LEU A 51 6.56 4.54 1.56
C LEU A 51 6.32 5.41 2.80
N ALA A 52 5.43 6.41 2.68
CA ALA A 52 5.07 7.33 3.75
C ALA A 52 4.34 6.63 4.90
N GLY A 53 3.57 5.56 4.65
CA GLY A 53 2.93 4.83 5.73
C GLY A 53 1.94 3.76 5.30
N VAL A 54 1.43 3.04 6.32
CA VAL A 54 0.34 2.07 6.20
C VAL A 54 -0.75 2.44 7.19
N TRP A 55 -1.98 2.68 6.72
CA TRP A 55 -3.12 3.00 7.57
C TRP A 55 -4.05 1.81 7.68
N LEU A 56 -4.41 1.47 8.91
CA LEU A 56 -5.13 0.25 9.27
C LEU A 56 -6.55 0.61 9.69
N CYS A 57 -7.57 0.00 9.08
CA CYS A 57 -8.95 0.40 9.29
C CYS A 57 -9.83 -0.77 9.74
N GLY A 58 -10.78 -0.50 10.62
CA GLY A 58 -11.80 -1.44 11.06
C GLY A 58 -11.21 -2.67 11.75
N ILE A 59 -11.49 -3.86 11.21
CA ILE A 59 -11.02 -5.13 11.77
C ILE A 59 -9.57 -5.47 11.44
N THR A 60 -8.87 -4.64 10.67
CA THR A 60 -7.47 -4.85 10.34
C THR A 60 -6.62 -4.83 11.61
N ALA A 61 -5.86 -5.91 11.82
CA ALA A 61 -4.99 -6.02 12.99
C ALA A 61 -3.89 -4.96 12.99
N THR A 62 -3.50 -4.51 14.18
CA THR A 62 -2.48 -3.47 14.38
C THR A 62 -1.24 -4.04 15.07
N PRO A 63 -0.05 -3.47 14.84
CA PRO A 63 1.11 -3.71 15.70
C PRO A 63 0.85 -3.19 17.15
N PRO A 64 1.48 -3.79 18.18
CA PRO A 64 2.36 -4.94 18.10
C PRO A 64 1.57 -6.25 17.95
N SER A 65 2.01 -7.12 17.05
CA SER A 65 1.40 -8.43 16.85
C SER A 65 2.48 -9.42 16.41
N VAL A 66 2.59 -10.54 17.13
CA VAL A 66 3.54 -11.62 16.80
C VAL A 66 3.27 -12.17 15.39
N ASP A 67 2.01 -12.25 14.99
CA ASP A 67 1.63 -12.81 13.68
C ASP A 67 1.89 -11.82 12.53
N ILE A 68 1.72 -10.51 12.75
CA ILE A 68 2.18 -9.49 11.79
C ILE A 68 3.70 -9.56 11.65
N HIS A 69 4.43 -9.64 12.76
CA HIS A 69 5.90 -9.69 12.78
C HIS A 69 6.47 -10.85 11.96
N LYS A 70 5.81 -12.02 11.95
CA LYS A 70 6.25 -13.20 11.18
C LYS A 70 6.44 -12.93 9.68
N THR A 71 5.66 -12.03 9.10
CA THR A 71 5.72 -11.68 7.67
C THR A 71 6.30 -10.30 7.42
N ALA A 72 6.10 -9.36 8.33
CA ALA A 72 6.69 -8.02 8.28
C ALA A 72 8.20 -8.01 8.54
N LEU A 73 8.70 -8.94 9.38
CA LEU A 73 10.12 -9.09 9.76
C LEU A 73 10.72 -7.78 10.31
N GLY A 74 9.96 -7.03 11.10
CA GLY A 74 10.37 -5.77 11.71
C GLY A 74 10.01 -4.52 10.90
N ALA A 75 9.46 -4.67 9.69
CA ALA A 75 9.03 -3.52 8.88
C ALA A 75 7.94 -2.67 9.54
N GLU A 76 7.15 -3.26 10.43
CA GLU A 76 6.14 -2.56 11.24
C GLU A 76 6.75 -1.60 12.28
N GLU A 77 8.04 -1.69 12.54
CA GLU A 77 8.79 -0.78 13.42
C GLU A 77 9.37 0.41 12.65
N SER A 78 9.70 0.21 11.36
CA SER A 78 10.28 1.24 10.49
C SER A 78 9.21 2.07 9.77
N VAL A 79 8.18 1.44 9.22
CA VAL A 79 7.10 2.11 8.48
C VAL A 79 6.11 2.74 9.45
N ASP A 80 5.82 4.03 9.27
CA ASP A 80 4.82 4.73 10.08
C ASP A 80 3.41 4.18 9.78
N TRP A 81 2.59 4.07 10.84
CA TRP A 81 1.24 3.57 10.68
C TRP A 81 0.25 4.32 11.59
N ARG A 82 -1.01 4.34 11.18
CA ARG A 82 -2.14 4.86 11.96
C ARG A 82 -3.29 3.86 11.93
N TYR A 83 -4.15 3.91 12.95
CA TYR A 83 -5.39 3.15 12.99
C TYR A 83 -6.60 4.09 12.97
N PHE A 84 -7.63 3.66 12.24
CA PHE A 84 -8.94 4.33 12.18
C PHE A 84 -10.05 3.30 12.43
N SER A 85 -11.11 3.72 13.12
CA SER A 85 -12.25 2.84 13.39
C SER A 85 -13.03 2.48 12.13
N THR A 86 -13.00 3.36 11.13
CA THR A 86 -13.59 3.13 9.81
C THR A 86 -12.67 3.61 8.69
N THR A 87 -12.80 3.01 7.51
CA THR A 87 -12.03 3.42 6.33
C THR A 87 -12.49 4.80 5.83
N SER A 88 -13.76 5.13 5.99
CA SER A 88 -14.30 6.45 5.64
C SER A 88 -13.67 7.59 6.45
N GLU A 89 -13.36 7.37 7.75
CA GLU A 89 -12.58 8.33 8.57
C GLU A 89 -11.15 8.49 8.03
N ALA A 90 -10.50 7.40 7.66
CA ALA A 90 -9.15 7.45 7.09
C ALA A 90 -9.14 8.21 5.75
N VAL A 91 -10.12 7.95 4.87
CA VAL A 91 -10.28 8.66 3.58
C VAL A 91 -10.49 10.16 3.80
N ALA A 92 -11.36 10.53 4.74
CA ALA A 92 -11.59 11.94 5.06
C ALA A 92 -10.32 12.65 5.57
N ALA A 93 -9.54 11.98 6.44
CA ALA A 93 -8.28 12.50 6.93
C ALA A 93 -7.24 12.65 5.80
N LEU A 94 -7.12 11.67 4.90
CA LEU A 94 -6.21 11.72 3.75
C LEU A 94 -6.54 12.88 2.83
N LYS A 95 -7.80 13.09 2.51
CA LYS A 95 -8.24 14.21 1.68
C LYS A 95 -7.95 15.56 2.34
N ALA A 96 -8.19 15.67 3.65
CA ALA A 96 -7.84 16.88 4.42
C ALA A 96 -6.33 17.12 4.44
N GLU A 97 -5.51 16.07 4.43
CA GLU A 97 -4.06 16.13 4.30
C GLU A 97 -3.59 16.35 2.84
N GLY A 98 -4.49 16.43 1.87
CA GLY A 98 -4.19 16.70 0.45
C GLY A 98 -3.67 15.49 -0.34
N TYR A 99 -4.05 14.27 0.05
CA TYR A 99 -3.79 13.06 -0.74
C TYR A 99 -4.89 12.83 -1.77
N VAL A 100 -4.50 12.36 -2.93
CA VAL A 100 -5.40 11.76 -3.94
C VAL A 100 -5.66 10.31 -3.50
N VAL A 101 -6.91 9.99 -3.21
CA VAL A 101 -7.31 8.65 -2.76
C VAL A 101 -7.72 7.79 -3.94
N ALA A 102 -7.05 6.66 -4.10
CA ALA A 102 -7.29 5.67 -5.15
C ALA A 102 -7.74 4.34 -4.52
N SER A 103 -8.96 3.91 -4.76
CA SER A 103 -9.38 2.54 -4.43
C SER A 103 -8.83 1.56 -5.47
N VAL A 104 -8.28 0.44 -5.00
CA VAL A 104 -7.81 -0.65 -5.89
C VAL A 104 -8.91 -1.71 -5.95
N GLU A 105 -9.74 -1.64 -7.01
CA GLU A 105 -10.93 -2.48 -7.13
C GLU A 105 -11.36 -2.64 -8.60
N GLN A 106 -12.14 -3.68 -8.88
CA GLN A 106 -12.75 -3.91 -10.18
C GLN A 106 -14.11 -3.21 -10.24
N CYS A 107 -14.19 -2.08 -10.93
CA CYS A 107 -15.40 -1.24 -11.01
C CYS A 107 -15.72 -0.81 -12.43
N HIS A 108 -17.00 -0.49 -12.67
CA HIS A 108 -17.34 0.27 -13.88
C HIS A 108 -16.63 1.63 -13.85
N ARG A 109 -15.96 1.98 -14.96
CA ARG A 109 -15.19 3.23 -15.12
C ARG A 109 -13.92 3.31 -14.27
N SER A 110 -13.35 2.16 -13.84
CA SER A 110 -12.00 2.11 -13.30
C SER A 110 -10.97 2.51 -14.36
N THR A 111 -9.85 3.03 -13.92
CA THR A 111 -8.65 3.21 -14.75
C THR A 111 -7.82 1.95 -14.65
N LEU A 112 -7.48 1.32 -15.78
CA LEU A 112 -6.55 0.19 -15.75
C LEU A 112 -5.19 0.65 -15.27
N LEU A 113 -4.54 -0.14 -14.43
CA LEU A 113 -3.20 0.17 -13.91
C LEU A 113 -2.18 0.40 -15.03
N THR A 114 -2.37 -0.24 -16.18
CA THR A 114 -1.55 -0.05 -17.39
C THR A 114 -1.69 1.31 -18.03
N ASP A 115 -2.83 1.96 -17.81
CA ASP A 115 -3.20 3.24 -18.42
C ASP A 115 -3.13 4.40 -17.42
N PHE A 116 -2.80 4.07 -16.15
CA PHE A 116 -2.65 5.06 -15.09
C PHE A 116 -1.36 5.84 -15.27
N GLU A 117 -1.48 7.15 -15.34
CA GLU A 117 -0.35 8.09 -15.36
C GLU A 117 -0.30 8.85 -14.03
N LEU A 118 0.85 8.76 -13.37
CA LEU A 118 1.09 9.39 -12.08
C LEU A 118 1.44 10.89 -12.27
N ASP A 119 0.75 11.75 -11.53
CA ASP A 119 1.17 13.14 -11.36
C ASP A 119 2.16 13.24 -10.18
N SER A 120 3.42 13.53 -10.47
CA SER A 120 4.48 13.60 -9.45
C SER A 120 4.32 14.76 -8.46
N ALA A 121 3.47 15.73 -8.74
CA ALA A 121 3.15 16.82 -7.82
C ALA A 121 2.13 16.41 -6.75
N GLN A 122 1.48 15.26 -6.90
CA GLN A 122 0.47 14.75 -5.99
C GLN A 122 1.04 13.74 -5.00
N ARG A 123 0.36 13.63 -3.85
CA ARG A 123 0.54 12.55 -2.88
C ARG A 123 -0.63 11.58 -3.02
N TYR A 124 -0.38 10.29 -2.92
CA TYR A 124 -1.41 9.28 -3.17
C TYR A 124 -1.65 8.39 -1.96
N ALA A 125 -2.88 7.91 -1.84
CA ALA A 125 -3.25 6.85 -0.91
C ALA A 125 -3.98 5.74 -1.66
N LEU A 126 -3.50 4.50 -1.53
CA LEU A 126 -4.08 3.31 -2.15
C LEU A 126 -4.94 2.58 -1.13
N VAL A 127 -6.22 2.42 -1.38
CA VAL A 127 -7.11 1.64 -0.52
C VAL A 127 -7.18 0.21 -1.04
N MET A 128 -6.74 -0.73 -0.20
CA MET A 128 -6.77 -2.18 -0.45
C MET A 128 -7.91 -2.79 0.36
N GLY A 129 -8.81 -3.52 -0.28
CA GLY A 129 -10.02 -4.03 0.32
C GLY A 129 -9.88 -5.38 1.03
N HIS A 130 -10.97 -5.76 1.71
CA HIS A 130 -11.16 -7.06 2.36
C HIS A 130 -11.04 -8.21 1.36
N GLU A 131 -10.42 -9.32 1.77
CA GLU A 131 -10.08 -10.46 0.89
C GLU A 131 -11.29 -11.11 0.18
N VAL A 132 -12.49 -10.94 0.71
CA VAL A 132 -13.72 -11.53 0.14
C VAL A 132 -14.63 -10.47 -0.47
N HIS A 133 -14.72 -9.30 0.15
CA HIS A 133 -15.71 -8.26 -0.19
C HIS A 133 -15.12 -7.10 -1.00
N GLY A 134 -13.79 -7.06 -1.15
CA GLY A 134 -13.11 -5.94 -1.78
C GLY A 134 -13.19 -4.66 -0.94
N VAL A 135 -13.04 -3.51 -1.59
CA VAL A 135 -13.20 -2.19 -0.98
C VAL A 135 -14.68 -1.89 -0.79
N ALA A 136 -15.08 -1.39 0.39
CA ALA A 136 -16.46 -1.04 0.67
C ALA A 136 -16.99 0.03 -0.31
N GLN A 137 -18.26 -0.08 -0.72
CA GLN A 137 -18.83 0.77 -1.77
C GLN A 137 -18.78 2.26 -1.42
N ASP A 138 -19.07 2.61 -0.17
CA ASP A 138 -19.00 4.00 0.32
C ASP A 138 -17.56 4.56 0.27
N VAL A 139 -16.56 3.72 0.42
CA VAL A 139 -15.13 4.07 0.27
C VAL A 139 -14.79 4.26 -1.20
N VAL A 140 -15.27 3.37 -2.08
CA VAL A 140 -15.12 3.52 -3.54
C VAL A 140 -15.75 4.83 -4.01
N ASP A 141 -16.97 5.12 -3.56
CA ASP A 141 -17.71 6.33 -3.91
C ASP A 141 -17.02 7.62 -3.41
N ALA A 142 -16.32 7.51 -2.27
CA ALA A 142 -15.56 8.62 -1.70
C ALA A 142 -14.15 8.77 -2.29
N SER A 143 -13.66 7.82 -3.07
CA SER A 143 -12.33 7.87 -3.70
C SER A 143 -12.29 8.85 -4.86
N ASP A 144 -11.12 9.44 -5.13
CA ASP A 144 -10.92 10.37 -6.25
C ASP A 144 -10.77 9.62 -7.57
N LEU A 145 -10.28 8.38 -7.51
CA LEU A 145 -10.16 7.47 -8.64
C LEU A 145 -10.23 6.01 -8.19
N VAL A 146 -10.50 5.11 -9.13
CA VAL A 146 -10.43 3.66 -8.93
C VAL A 146 -9.43 3.08 -9.92
N ILE A 147 -8.48 2.31 -9.40
CA ILE A 147 -7.45 1.64 -10.21
C ILE A 147 -7.75 0.16 -10.24
N GLU A 148 -7.73 -0.42 -11.44
CA GLU A 148 -7.95 -1.85 -11.65
C GLU A 148 -6.69 -2.51 -12.22
N ILE A 149 -6.28 -3.64 -11.60
CA ILE A 149 -5.24 -4.51 -12.16
C ILE A 149 -5.89 -5.40 -13.22
N PRO A 150 -5.46 -5.35 -14.50
CA PRO A 150 -5.99 -6.24 -15.52
C PRO A 150 -5.75 -7.70 -15.16
N GLN A 151 -6.79 -8.52 -15.14
CA GLN A 151 -6.73 -9.94 -14.84
C GLN A 151 -7.29 -10.77 -15.99
N MET A 152 -6.55 -11.78 -16.44
CA MET A 152 -6.91 -12.65 -17.56
C MET A 152 -7.08 -14.12 -17.16
N GLY A 153 -7.14 -14.37 -15.85
CA GLY A 153 -7.23 -15.71 -15.28
C GLY A 153 -8.68 -16.15 -15.03
N THR A 154 -8.81 -17.30 -14.37
CA THR A 154 -10.12 -17.88 -14.01
C THR A 154 -10.63 -17.44 -12.64
N LYS A 155 -9.80 -16.77 -11.84
CA LYS A 155 -10.17 -16.31 -10.51
C LYS A 155 -10.66 -14.85 -10.56
N HIS A 156 -11.58 -14.51 -9.66
CA HIS A 156 -12.18 -13.18 -9.63
C HIS A 156 -11.29 -12.12 -8.98
N SER A 157 -10.28 -12.52 -8.20
CA SER A 157 -9.40 -11.60 -7.50
C SER A 157 -8.00 -12.19 -7.26
N MET A 158 -7.05 -11.30 -7.02
CA MET A 158 -5.70 -11.62 -6.54
C MET A 158 -5.68 -11.60 -5.00
N ASN A 159 -4.68 -12.24 -4.40
CA ASN A 159 -4.38 -12.02 -2.97
C ASN A 159 -4.08 -10.53 -2.74
N VAL A 160 -4.67 -9.96 -1.67
CA VAL A 160 -4.59 -8.51 -1.40
C VAL A 160 -3.17 -8.00 -1.22
N SER A 161 -2.28 -8.76 -0.59
CA SER A 161 -0.88 -8.35 -0.43
C SER A 161 -0.08 -8.42 -1.73
N VAL A 162 -0.44 -9.33 -2.63
CA VAL A 162 0.13 -9.43 -3.98
C VAL A 162 -0.36 -8.25 -4.83
N ALA A 163 -1.68 -7.99 -4.84
CA ALA A 163 -2.26 -6.84 -5.53
C ALA A 163 -1.64 -5.52 -5.05
N ALA A 164 -1.52 -5.35 -3.72
CA ALA A 164 -0.85 -4.19 -3.13
C ALA A 164 0.59 -4.04 -3.63
N GLY A 165 1.36 -5.13 -3.67
CA GLY A 165 2.73 -5.11 -4.19
C GLY A 165 2.82 -4.70 -5.66
N VAL A 166 1.89 -5.17 -6.50
CA VAL A 166 1.82 -4.81 -7.93
C VAL A 166 1.55 -3.30 -8.10
N VAL A 167 0.53 -2.77 -7.39
CA VAL A 167 0.18 -1.35 -7.51
C VAL A 167 1.26 -0.46 -6.91
N MET A 168 1.77 -0.79 -5.71
CA MET A 168 2.89 -0.05 -5.10
C MET A 168 4.10 0.01 -6.03
N TRP A 169 4.46 -1.11 -6.67
CA TRP A 169 5.58 -1.14 -7.62
C TRP A 169 5.34 -0.22 -8.81
N GLU A 170 4.13 -0.19 -9.37
CA GLU A 170 3.82 0.69 -10.49
C GLU A 170 3.99 2.17 -10.13
N PHE A 171 3.52 2.59 -8.95
CA PHE A 171 3.75 3.94 -8.45
C PHE A 171 5.25 4.25 -8.29
N VAL A 172 6.00 3.35 -7.65
CA VAL A 172 7.45 3.49 -7.48
C VAL A 172 8.17 3.58 -8.84
N ARG A 173 7.78 2.72 -9.79
CA ARG A 173 8.36 2.69 -11.14
C ARG A 173 8.16 4.03 -11.85
N GLN A 174 6.96 4.60 -11.78
CA GLN A 174 6.65 5.88 -12.39
C GLN A 174 7.40 7.03 -11.71
N TRP A 175 7.41 7.12 -10.37
CA TRP A 175 8.21 8.14 -9.67
C TRP A 175 9.69 8.07 -10.02
N ARG A 176 10.27 6.88 -10.05
CA ARG A 176 11.68 6.71 -10.45
C ARG A 176 11.95 7.13 -11.89
N ALA A 177 11.03 6.91 -12.80
CA ALA A 177 11.14 7.38 -14.19
C ALA A 177 11.11 8.91 -14.29
N LEU A 178 10.48 9.59 -13.31
CA LEU A 178 10.42 11.04 -13.21
C LEU A 178 11.60 11.65 -12.42
N GLY A 179 12.52 10.83 -11.92
CA GLY A 179 13.73 11.27 -11.23
C GLY A 179 13.59 11.47 -9.72
N LEU A 180 12.54 10.91 -9.12
CA LEU A 180 12.25 10.95 -7.67
C LEU A 180 12.70 9.69 -6.95
#